data_bd45014187f098525756be8ce75782b4
#
_entry.id   bd45014187f098525756be8ce75782b4
#
_cell.length_a   1.000
_cell.length_b   1.000
_cell.length_c   1.000
_cell.angle_alpha   90.00
_cell.angle_beta   90.00
_cell.angle_gamma   90.00
#
_symmetry.space_group_name_H-M   'P 1'
#
loop_
_entity.id
_entity.type
_entity.pdbx_description
1 polymer ?
#
loop_
_entity_poly.entity_id
_entity_poly.type
_entity_poly.pdbx_seq_one_letter_code
_entity_poly.pdbx_strand_id
1 'polypeptide(L)'
;MYEFSGLVPELRPYAEALLSALGQAGFNPRVTSTVRSYALQKKLYDAYRNGQSKYPAAVPGSSPHEYGWAFDLAVNDDTILAEAGELWESWGGTWGGRFSDPIHFELGGASEYLRSLR
;
A
#
# COMPACT_ATOMS: atom_id res chain seq x y z
N MET A 1 -10.04 -15.17 -5.34
CA MET A 1 -10.63 -13.83 -5.17
C MET A 1 -9.87 -13.10 -4.08
N TYR A 2 -9.61 -11.84 -4.28
CA TYR A 2 -8.81 -11.03 -3.36
C TYR A 2 -9.72 -10.12 -2.54
N GLU A 3 -9.32 -9.86 -1.28
CA GLU A 3 -10.13 -9.06 -0.36
C GLU A 3 -9.69 -7.60 -0.41
N PHE A 4 -10.57 -6.74 -0.94
CA PHE A 4 -10.30 -5.30 -1.08
C PHE A 4 -11.29 -4.44 -0.30
N SER A 5 -11.86 -4.97 0.78
CA SER A 5 -12.79 -4.22 1.61
C SER A 5 -12.20 -2.89 2.05
N GLY A 6 -12.98 -1.83 1.92
CA GLY A 6 -12.57 -0.50 2.34
C GLY A 6 -11.78 0.30 1.31
N LEU A 7 -11.29 -0.32 0.24
CA LEU A 7 -10.64 0.45 -0.83
C LEU A 7 -11.67 1.23 -1.63
N VAL A 8 -11.29 2.46 -2.01
CA VAL A 8 -12.18 3.29 -2.83
C VAL A 8 -12.40 2.66 -4.21
N PRO A 9 -13.57 2.90 -4.83
CA PRO A 9 -13.88 2.30 -6.14
C PRO A 9 -12.85 2.62 -7.23
N GLU A 10 -12.23 3.80 -7.19
CA GLU A 10 -11.23 4.23 -8.17
C GLU A 10 -9.98 3.35 -8.14
N LEU A 11 -9.66 2.79 -6.98
CA LEU A 11 -8.45 1.98 -6.78
C LEU A 11 -8.69 0.50 -7.08
N ARG A 12 -9.89 0.00 -6.82
CA ARG A 12 -10.18 -1.44 -6.91
C ARG A 12 -9.85 -2.11 -8.23
N PRO A 13 -10.24 -1.56 -9.40
CA PRO A 13 -9.94 -2.25 -10.66
C PRO A 13 -8.44 -2.44 -10.89
N TYR A 14 -7.64 -1.45 -10.51
CA TYR A 14 -6.20 -1.53 -10.66
C TYR A 14 -5.58 -2.53 -9.68
N ALA A 15 -6.06 -2.54 -8.44
CA ALA A 15 -5.61 -3.52 -7.44
C ALA A 15 -5.93 -4.94 -7.90
N GLU A 16 -7.14 -5.17 -8.40
CA GLU A 16 -7.54 -6.48 -8.94
C GLU A 16 -6.68 -6.88 -10.12
N ALA A 17 -6.41 -5.96 -11.04
CA ALA A 17 -5.58 -6.22 -12.21
C ALA A 17 -4.15 -6.58 -11.81
N LEU A 18 -3.58 -5.88 -10.83
CA LEU A 18 -2.23 -6.17 -10.34
C LEU A 18 -2.16 -7.56 -9.73
N LEU A 19 -3.09 -7.90 -8.84
CA LEU A 19 -3.08 -9.21 -8.19
C LEU A 19 -3.37 -10.33 -9.18
N SER A 20 -4.24 -10.11 -10.17
CA SER A 20 -4.46 -11.07 -11.24
C SER A 20 -3.18 -11.34 -12.03
N ALA A 21 -2.46 -10.30 -12.41
CA ALA A 21 -1.21 -10.43 -13.16
C ALA A 21 -0.18 -11.23 -12.36
N LEU A 22 -0.03 -10.91 -11.07
CA LEU A 22 0.90 -11.62 -10.20
C LEU A 22 0.49 -13.07 -9.96
N GLY A 23 -0.81 -13.31 -9.81
CA GLY A 23 -1.34 -14.67 -9.65
C GLY A 23 -1.10 -15.54 -10.88
N GLN A 24 -1.34 -14.99 -12.06
CA GLN A 24 -1.11 -15.70 -13.32
C GLN A 24 0.39 -16.02 -13.53
N ALA A 25 1.25 -15.16 -13.03
CA ALA A 25 2.70 -15.36 -13.11
C ALA A 25 3.22 -16.32 -12.02
N GLY A 26 2.37 -16.80 -11.12
CA GLY A 26 2.74 -17.79 -10.12
C GLY A 26 3.29 -17.23 -8.81
N PHE A 27 3.12 -15.94 -8.54
CA PHE A 27 3.69 -15.30 -7.35
C PHE A 27 2.78 -15.33 -6.12
N ASN A 28 1.60 -15.94 -6.22
CA ASN A 28 0.69 -16.17 -5.11
C ASN A 28 0.44 -14.91 -4.24
N PRO A 29 -0.08 -13.83 -4.84
CA PRO A 29 -0.25 -12.58 -4.11
C PRO A 29 -1.32 -12.67 -3.03
N ARG A 30 -1.09 -11.97 -1.90
CA ARG A 30 -2.05 -11.86 -0.80
C ARG A 30 -2.12 -10.41 -0.35
N VAL A 31 -3.33 -9.92 -0.14
CA VAL A 31 -3.53 -8.59 0.42
C VAL A 31 -3.36 -8.70 1.94
N THR A 32 -2.42 -7.94 2.50
CA THR A 32 -2.12 -8.01 3.94
C THR A 32 -2.67 -6.81 4.71
N SER A 33 -2.97 -5.71 4.03
CA SER A 33 -3.55 -4.52 4.66
C SER A 33 -4.31 -3.73 3.62
N THR A 34 -5.48 -3.23 4.00
CA THR A 34 -6.28 -2.31 3.18
C THR A 34 -6.53 -1.03 3.97
N VAL A 35 -7.77 -0.77 4.37
CA VAL A 35 -8.09 0.41 5.16
C VAL A 35 -7.62 0.22 6.61
N ARG A 36 -7.12 1.30 7.20
CA ARG A 36 -6.74 1.34 8.62
C ARG A 36 -7.52 2.42 9.34
N SER A 37 -7.86 2.16 10.62
CA SER A 37 -8.43 3.21 11.47
C SER A 37 -7.35 4.19 11.91
N TYR A 38 -7.75 5.38 12.31
CA TYR A 38 -6.86 6.36 12.92
C TYR A 38 -6.16 5.75 14.15
N ALA A 39 -6.89 5.00 14.97
CA ALA A 39 -6.34 4.40 16.17
C ALA A 39 -5.23 3.39 15.84
N LEU A 40 -5.41 2.55 14.82
CA LEU A 40 -4.37 1.61 14.40
C LEU A 40 -3.16 2.36 13.84
N GLN A 41 -3.38 3.37 13.01
CA GLN A 41 -2.29 4.17 12.44
C GLN A 41 -1.49 4.84 13.56
N LYS A 42 -2.16 5.33 14.61
CA LYS A 42 -1.50 5.93 15.76
C LYS A 42 -0.60 4.90 16.48
N LYS A 43 -1.08 3.67 16.67
CA LYS A 43 -0.27 2.62 17.28
C LYS A 43 0.98 2.31 16.46
N LEU A 44 0.85 2.23 15.13
CA LEU A 44 1.98 1.96 14.25
C LEU A 44 3.00 3.11 14.30
N TYR A 45 2.51 4.34 14.27
CA TYR A 45 3.36 5.52 14.33
C TYR A 45 4.08 5.61 15.68
N ASP A 46 3.36 5.41 16.79
CA ASP A 46 3.95 5.45 18.15
C ASP A 46 5.03 4.37 18.29
N ALA A 47 4.77 3.15 17.80
CA ALA A 47 5.76 2.07 17.86
C ALA A 47 7.02 2.42 17.07
N TYR A 48 6.88 3.04 15.89
CA TYR A 48 8.02 3.50 15.11
C TYR A 48 8.79 4.60 15.85
N ARG A 49 8.09 5.61 16.37
CA ARG A 49 8.71 6.73 17.09
C ARG A 49 9.41 6.29 18.37
N ASN A 50 8.90 5.26 19.04
CA ASN A 50 9.47 4.73 20.29
C ASN A 50 10.56 3.69 20.08
N GLY A 51 10.91 3.40 18.82
CA GLY A 51 11.95 2.40 18.52
C GLY A 51 11.49 0.96 18.67
N GLN A 52 10.19 0.72 18.88
CA GLN A 52 9.63 -0.63 19.01
C GLN A 52 9.40 -1.31 17.66
N SER A 53 9.37 -0.53 16.59
CA SER A 53 9.25 -1.04 15.23
C SER A 53 10.26 -0.33 14.34
N LYS A 54 10.92 -1.08 13.47
CA LYS A 54 11.84 -0.53 12.47
C LYS A 54 11.12 -0.04 11.22
N TYR A 55 9.82 -0.35 11.10
CA TYR A 55 9.06 0.00 9.90
C TYR A 55 8.49 1.41 10.05
N PRO A 56 8.88 2.34 9.14
CA PRO A 56 8.33 3.69 9.17
C PRO A 56 6.80 3.68 9.03
N ALA A 57 6.16 4.58 9.76
CA ALA A 57 4.72 4.76 9.67
C ALA A 57 4.38 6.24 9.60
N ALA A 58 3.40 6.58 8.77
CA ALA A 58 2.96 7.96 8.61
C ALA A 58 2.25 8.46 9.86
N VAL A 59 2.33 9.76 10.11
CA VAL A 59 1.59 10.44 11.17
C VAL A 59 0.10 10.13 11.02
N PRO A 60 -0.61 9.80 12.12
CA PRO A 60 -2.05 9.55 12.04
C PRO A 60 -2.79 10.69 11.35
N GLY A 61 -3.72 10.36 10.48
CA GLY A 61 -4.45 11.31 9.65
C GLY A 61 -3.78 11.57 8.29
N SER A 62 -2.54 11.11 8.08
CA SER A 62 -1.79 11.37 6.85
C SER A 62 -1.44 10.11 6.06
N SER A 63 -1.90 8.94 6.49
CA SER A 63 -1.63 7.70 5.74
C SER A 63 -2.73 7.44 4.71
N PRO A 64 -2.36 7.13 3.44
CA PRO A 64 -3.35 6.74 2.44
C PRO A 64 -4.19 5.53 2.85
N HIS A 65 -3.66 4.64 3.69
CA HIS A 65 -4.41 3.51 4.22
C HIS A 65 -5.64 3.92 5.03
N GLU A 66 -5.61 5.09 5.67
CA GLU A 66 -6.74 5.54 6.47
C GLU A 66 -7.95 5.93 5.63
N TYR A 67 -7.73 6.20 4.35
CA TYR A 67 -8.77 6.68 3.42
C TYR A 67 -9.17 5.65 2.38
N GLY A 68 -8.63 4.43 2.46
CA GLY A 68 -8.89 3.41 1.44
C GLY A 68 -8.13 3.67 0.13
N TRP A 69 -7.08 4.47 0.15
CA TRP A 69 -6.29 4.85 -1.02
C TRP A 69 -5.02 4.02 -1.19
N ALA A 70 -4.81 3.03 -0.32
CA ALA A 70 -3.61 2.20 -0.37
C ALA A 70 -3.90 0.79 0.12
N PHE A 71 -3.08 -0.15 -0.34
CA PHE A 71 -3.08 -1.51 0.17
C PHE A 71 -1.65 -2.03 0.20
N ASP A 72 -1.43 -3.02 1.08
CA ASP A 72 -0.16 -3.74 1.14
C ASP A 72 -0.39 -5.15 0.62
N LEU A 73 0.63 -5.71 -0.01
CA LEU A 73 0.55 -7.09 -0.48
C LEU A 73 1.79 -7.89 -0.11
N ALA A 74 1.62 -9.20 -0.02
CA ALA A 74 2.71 -10.15 0.13
C ALA A 74 2.71 -11.09 -1.06
N VAL A 75 3.88 -11.52 -1.46
CA VAL A 75 4.09 -12.47 -2.55
C VAL A 75 5.06 -13.56 -2.07
N ASN A 76 5.15 -14.65 -2.83
CA ASN A 76 6.05 -15.74 -2.46
C ASN A 76 7.52 -15.48 -2.82
N ASP A 77 7.81 -14.41 -3.54
CA ASP A 77 9.17 -14.03 -3.94
C ASP A 77 9.26 -12.51 -4.00
N ASP A 78 9.81 -11.90 -2.95
CA ASP A 78 9.89 -10.44 -2.81
C ASP A 78 10.74 -9.77 -3.88
N THR A 79 11.58 -10.52 -4.61
CA THR A 79 12.40 -9.93 -5.68
C THR A 79 11.57 -9.36 -6.83
N ILE A 80 10.31 -9.80 -6.97
CA ILE A 80 9.43 -9.29 -8.06
C ILE A 80 8.69 -8.01 -7.66
N LEU A 81 8.83 -7.55 -6.43
CA LEU A 81 8.06 -6.37 -6.00
C LEU A 81 8.43 -5.12 -6.79
N ALA A 82 9.69 -4.98 -7.21
CA ALA A 82 10.09 -3.85 -8.05
C ALA A 82 9.38 -3.88 -9.41
N GLU A 83 9.24 -5.05 -10.02
CA GLU A 83 8.53 -5.19 -11.29
C GLU A 83 7.03 -4.91 -11.10
N ALA A 84 6.46 -5.40 -10.00
CA ALA A 84 5.07 -5.09 -9.66
C ALA A 84 4.87 -3.59 -9.46
N GLY A 85 5.83 -2.94 -8.79
CA GLY A 85 5.80 -1.49 -8.59
C GLY A 85 5.89 -0.72 -9.90
N GLU A 86 6.76 -1.14 -10.80
CA GLU A 86 6.87 -0.50 -12.13
C GLU A 86 5.57 -0.65 -12.93
N LEU A 87 4.93 -1.82 -12.87
CA LEU A 87 3.65 -2.03 -13.52
C LEU A 87 2.58 -1.11 -12.92
N TRP A 88 2.54 -1.03 -11.60
CA TRP A 88 1.61 -0.16 -10.88
C TRP A 88 1.80 1.31 -11.29
N GLU A 89 3.06 1.76 -11.34
CA GLU A 89 3.39 3.13 -11.75
C GLU A 89 3.01 3.39 -13.22
N SER A 90 3.12 2.38 -14.08
CA SER A 90 2.75 2.52 -15.48
C SER A 90 1.25 2.80 -15.66
N TRP A 91 0.44 2.42 -14.68
CA TRP A 91 -1.00 2.70 -14.66
C TRP A 91 -1.35 4.01 -13.95
N GLY A 92 -0.34 4.76 -13.52
CA GLY A 92 -0.55 6.04 -12.83
C GLY A 92 -0.56 5.95 -11.31
N GLY A 93 -0.30 4.77 -10.73
CA GLY A 93 -0.22 4.60 -9.28
C GLY A 93 1.11 5.05 -8.70
N THR A 94 1.17 5.10 -7.38
CA THR A 94 2.39 5.36 -6.63
C THR A 94 2.79 4.09 -5.89
N TRP A 95 4.05 3.68 -6.06
CA TRP A 95 4.59 2.48 -5.42
C TRP A 95 5.49 2.86 -4.25
N GLY A 96 5.29 2.19 -3.12
CA GLY A 96 6.02 2.49 -1.88
C GLY A 96 7.50 2.16 -1.91
N GLY A 97 7.97 1.38 -2.88
CA GLY A 97 9.40 1.10 -3.01
C GLY A 97 10.26 2.33 -3.23
N ARG A 98 9.67 3.43 -3.67
CA ARG A 98 10.37 4.71 -3.83
C ARG A 98 10.63 5.40 -2.50
N PHE A 99 9.98 4.95 -1.42
CA PHE A 99 10.18 5.47 -0.07
C PHE A 99 10.35 4.35 0.97
N SER A 100 11.05 3.29 0.57
CA SER A 100 11.48 2.18 1.44
C SER A 100 10.35 1.29 1.95
N ASP A 101 9.25 1.20 1.21
CA ASP A 101 8.11 0.37 1.58
C ASP A 101 7.59 -0.41 0.35
N PRO A 102 8.36 -1.40 -0.13
CA PRO A 102 8.07 -2.05 -1.41
C PRO A 102 6.77 -2.86 -1.48
N ILE A 103 6.16 -3.18 -0.34
CA ILE A 103 4.87 -3.89 -0.32
C ILE A 103 3.67 -2.94 -0.46
N HIS A 104 3.90 -1.63 -0.41
CA HIS A 104 2.86 -0.61 -0.38
C HIS A 104 2.54 -0.08 -1.78
N PHE A 105 1.25 -0.09 -2.10
CA PHE A 105 0.72 0.38 -3.39
C PHE A 105 -0.43 1.34 -3.12
N GLU A 106 -0.38 2.52 -3.69
CA GLU A 106 -1.39 3.53 -3.41
C GLU A 106 -1.89 4.21 -4.68
N LEU A 107 -3.03 4.89 -4.53
CA LEU A 107 -3.59 5.74 -5.56
C LEU A 107 -2.56 6.81 -5.93
N GLY A 108 -2.41 7.10 -7.22
CA GLY A 108 -1.37 8.02 -7.68
C GLY A 108 -1.46 9.38 -7.00
N GLY A 109 -0.35 9.79 -6.40
CA GLY A 109 -0.24 11.08 -5.72
C GLY A 109 -0.89 11.16 -4.34
N ALA A 110 -1.40 10.05 -3.79
CA ALA A 110 -2.11 10.08 -2.51
C ALA A 110 -1.26 10.60 -1.35
N SER A 111 -0.05 10.06 -1.19
CA SER A 111 0.85 10.52 -0.12
C SER A 111 1.24 11.98 -0.28
N GLU A 112 1.51 12.40 -1.50
CA GLU A 112 1.88 13.80 -1.78
C GLU A 112 0.73 14.74 -1.46
N TYR A 113 -0.49 14.36 -1.85
CA TYR A 113 -1.69 15.14 -1.55
C TYR A 113 -1.87 15.30 -0.03
N LEU A 114 -1.76 14.20 0.72
CA LEU A 114 -1.93 14.27 2.17
C LEU A 114 -0.85 15.12 2.84
N ARG A 115 0.39 15.06 2.36
CA ARG A 115 1.44 15.94 2.88
C ARG A 115 1.17 17.41 2.60
N SER A 116 0.53 17.71 1.48
CA SER A 116 0.22 19.11 1.12
C SER A 116 -0.85 19.74 2.02
N LEU A 117 -1.60 18.94 2.77
CA LEU A 117 -2.64 19.41 3.68
C LEU A 117 -2.09 19.87 5.04
N ARG A 118 -0.81 19.67 5.30
CA ARG A 118 -0.18 20.05 6.57
C ARG A 118 0.18 21.53 6.59
#